data_c593e5d5ae7236462184926c090478fe
#
_entry.id   c593e5d5ae7236462184926c090478fe
#
_cell.length_a   1.000
_cell.length_b   1.000
_cell.length_c   1.000
_cell.angle_alpha   90.00
_cell.angle_beta   90.00
_cell.angle_gamma   90.00
#
_symmetry.space_group_name_H-M   'P 1'
#
loop_
_entity.id
_entity.type
_entity.pdbx_description
1 polymer ?
#
loop_
_entity_poly.entity_id
_entity_poly.type
_entity_poly.pdbx_seq_one_letter_code
_entity_poly.pdbx_strand_id
1 'polypeptide(L)'
;MKYYKALLFGSIGSIVETSEIQRKSFNKAFKQYGLDWNWTKREYLSLLSKSGGKDRISRYAKKNKKIVNSTYLRNLKTKIFNNYLKKNQLKLRPGVKNLILFCKKEKIKLAFVSSTSTNNINCLLYTSELPTKDSV
;
A
#
# COMPACT_ATOMS: atom_id res chain seq x y z
N MET A 1 -28.67 8.52 -14.00
CA MET A 1 -27.71 9.62 -13.85
C MET A 1 -26.36 9.15 -14.39
N LYS A 2 -25.99 9.55 -15.60
CA LYS A 2 -24.75 9.09 -16.27
C LYS A 2 -23.80 10.26 -16.54
N TYR A 3 -23.39 10.94 -15.48
CA TYR A 3 -22.45 12.04 -15.63
C TYR A 3 -20.98 11.57 -15.64
N TYR A 4 -20.69 10.37 -15.13
CA TYR A 4 -19.32 9.84 -15.05
C TYR A 4 -19.11 8.68 -16.02
N LYS A 5 -18.03 8.74 -16.78
CA LYS A 5 -17.63 7.67 -17.74
C LYS A 5 -16.58 6.73 -17.15
N ALA A 6 -15.87 7.16 -16.12
CA ALA A 6 -14.82 6.39 -15.47
C ALA A 6 -14.72 6.74 -13.97
N LEU A 7 -14.29 5.78 -13.18
CA LEU A 7 -13.91 5.93 -11.78
C LEU A 7 -12.43 5.56 -11.63
N LEU A 8 -11.66 6.47 -11.07
CA LEU A 8 -10.23 6.28 -10.83
C LEU A 8 -9.99 6.13 -9.31
N PHE A 9 -9.42 5.00 -8.90
CA PHE A 9 -8.96 4.81 -7.53
C PHE A 9 -7.55 5.37 -7.37
N GLY A 10 -7.35 6.36 -6.51
CA GLY A 10 -6.11 7.13 -6.41
C GLY A 10 -4.96 6.47 -5.67
N SER A 11 -5.21 5.44 -4.89
CA SER A 11 -4.18 4.66 -4.20
C SER A 11 -4.72 3.34 -3.68
N ILE A 12 -3.83 2.44 -3.31
CA ILE A 12 -4.19 1.18 -2.65
C ILE A 12 -4.98 1.45 -1.36
N GLY A 13 -4.58 2.47 -0.59
CA GLY A 13 -5.24 2.86 0.66
C GLY A 13 -6.67 3.35 0.50
N SER A 14 -7.10 3.74 -0.70
CA SER A 14 -8.51 4.07 -0.97
C SER A 14 -9.41 2.83 -1.04
N ILE A 15 -8.83 1.67 -1.28
CA ILE A 15 -9.54 0.39 -1.48
C ILE A 15 -9.42 -0.49 -0.25
N VAL A 16 -8.22 -0.62 0.30
CA VAL A 16 -7.90 -1.44 1.48
C VAL A 16 -7.08 -0.63 2.47
N GLU A 17 -7.29 -0.88 3.77
CA GLU A 17 -6.46 -0.27 4.80
C GLU A 17 -5.19 -1.10 4.99
N THR A 18 -4.04 -0.55 4.59
CA THR A 18 -2.76 -1.24 4.68
C THR A 18 -1.72 -0.50 5.53
N SER A 19 -2.02 0.69 6.03
CA SER A 19 -1.03 1.54 6.70
C SER A 19 -0.38 0.86 7.91
N GLU A 20 -1.15 0.13 8.70
CA GLU A 20 -0.64 -0.58 9.87
C GLU A 20 0.26 -1.77 9.48
N ILE A 21 -0.11 -2.51 8.44
CA ILE A 21 0.70 -3.60 7.89
C ILE A 21 2.00 -3.04 7.28
N GLN A 22 1.91 -1.92 6.59
CA GLN A 22 3.05 -1.21 6.05
C GLN A 22 4.03 -0.80 7.16
N ARG A 23 3.52 -0.16 8.22
CA ARG A 23 4.32 0.25 9.38
C ARG A 23 5.03 -0.93 10.04
N LYS A 24 4.31 -1.99 10.33
CA LYS A 24 4.88 -3.22 10.92
C LYS A 24 5.95 -3.84 10.01
N SER A 25 5.75 -3.78 8.70
CA SER A 25 6.73 -4.27 7.72
C SER A 25 8.01 -3.44 7.72
N PHE A 26 7.92 -2.12 7.87
CA PHE A 26 9.09 -1.25 8.05
C PHE A 26 9.83 -1.60 9.33
N ASN A 27 9.14 -1.69 10.46
CA ASN A 27 9.76 -1.99 11.75
C ASN A 27 10.46 -3.37 11.74
N LYS A 28 9.85 -4.35 11.09
CA LYS A 28 10.46 -5.67 10.92
C LYS A 28 11.70 -5.60 10.02
N ALA A 29 11.67 -4.82 8.95
CA ALA A 29 12.83 -4.60 8.09
C ALA A 29 13.98 -3.90 8.84
N PHE A 30 13.68 -2.89 9.66
CA PHE A 30 14.68 -2.22 10.49
C PHE A 30 15.35 -3.19 11.46
N LYS A 31 14.56 -4.00 12.15
CA LYS A 31 15.07 -5.02 13.07
C LYS A 31 15.96 -6.05 12.36
N GLN A 32 15.56 -6.53 11.18
CA GLN A 32 16.37 -7.46 10.40
C GLN A 32 17.67 -6.84 9.86
N TYR A 33 17.67 -5.53 9.60
CA TYR A 33 18.85 -4.79 9.19
C TYR A 33 19.82 -4.49 10.34
N GLY A 34 19.37 -4.68 11.60
CA GLY A 34 20.16 -4.38 12.79
C GLY A 34 19.97 -2.95 13.33
N LEU A 35 18.88 -2.28 12.95
CA LEU A 35 18.52 -0.97 13.47
C LEU A 35 17.57 -1.10 14.66
N ASP A 36 17.72 -0.21 15.61
CA ASP A 36 16.86 -0.05 16.78
C ASP A 36 15.61 0.81 16.52
N TRP A 37 15.36 1.16 15.26
CA TRP A 37 14.22 1.98 14.89
C TRP A 37 12.91 1.21 15.01
N ASN A 38 11.94 1.87 15.63
CA ASN A 38 10.58 1.35 15.75
C ASN A 38 9.58 2.49 15.62
N TRP A 39 9.05 2.66 14.42
CA TRP A 39 8.04 3.68 14.18
C TRP A 39 6.74 3.34 14.89
N THR A 40 6.32 4.22 15.80
CA THR A 40 4.99 4.18 16.39
C THR A 40 3.92 4.51 15.34
N LYS A 41 2.66 4.22 15.64
CA LYS A 41 1.55 4.59 14.75
C LYS A 41 1.52 6.11 14.49
N ARG A 42 1.72 6.91 15.52
CA ARG A 42 1.75 8.38 15.43
C ARG A 42 2.90 8.88 14.55
N GLU A 43 4.10 8.37 14.77
CA GLU A 43 5.27 8.72 13.94
C GLU A 43 5.04 8.32 12.48
N TYR A 44 4.59 7.11 12.25
CA TYR A 44 4.35 6.62 10.89
C TYR A 44 3.33 7.48 10.15
N LEU A 45 2.23 7.85 10.77
CA LEU A 45 1.22 8.74 10.19
C LEU A 45 1.82 10.11 9.81
N SER A 46 2.67 10.68 10.66
CA SER A 46 3.35 11.95 10.35
C SER A 46 4.31 11.82 9.15
N LEU A 47 4.94 10.66 8.99
CA LEU A 47 5.84 10.38 7.87
C LEU A 47 5.12 10.15 6.54
N LEU A 48 3.81 9.89 6.57
CA LEU A 48 2.99 9.72 5.36
C LEU A 48 2.67 11.02 4.63
N SER A 49 2.93 12.18 5.24
CA SER A 49 2.75 13.49 4.60
C SER A 49 3.49 13.65 3.26
N LYS A 50 4.56 12.89 3.09
CA LYS A 50 5.32 12.79 1.83
C LYS A 50 5.32 11.35 1.33
N SER A 51 5.08 11.16 0.04
CA SER A 51 5.08 9.85 -0.62
C SER A 51 6.49 9.25 -0.75
N GLY A 52 6.56 7.95 -1.05
CA GLY A 52 7.80 7.24 -1.32
C GLY A 52 8.45 6.59 -0.09
N GLY A 53 8.47 5.25 -0.05
CA GLY A 53 9.03 4.48 1.06
C GLY A 53 10.54 4.65 1.21
N LYS A 54 11.28 4.65 0.09
CA LYS A 54 12.74 4.87 0.07
C LYS A 54 13.09 6.26 0.64
N ASP A 55 12.43 7.29 0.16
CA ASP A 55 12.69 8.67 0.57
C ASP A 55 12.30 8.90 2.04
N ARG A 56 11.26 8.22 2.50
CA ARG A 56 10.86 8.23 3.92
C ARG A 56 11.97 7.67 4.81
N ILE A 57 12.57 6.54 4.43
CA ILE A 57 13.70 5.95 5.14
C ILE A 57 14.89 6.91 5.13
N SER A 58 15.24 7.47 3.96
CA SER A 58 16.37 8.39 3.82
C SER A 58 16.21 9.65 4.67
N ARG A 59 15.03 10.25 4.68
CA ARG A 59 14.75 11.41 5.52
C ARG A 59 14.83 11.09 7.02
N TYR A 60 14.32 9.94 7.42
CA TYR A 60 14.37 9.49 8.81
C TYR A 60 15.82 9.21 9.24
N ALA A 61 16.61 8.56 8.39
CA ALA A 61 18.03 8.31 8.61
C ALA A 61 18.83 9.62 8.79
N LYS A 62 18.60 10.60 7.91
CA LYS A 62 19.22 11.92 7.99
C LYS A 62 18.89 12.62 9.30
N LYS A 63 17.62 12.60 9.70
CA LYS A 63 17.17 13.19 10.98
C LYS A 63 17.85 12.54 12.19
N ASN A 64 18.08 11.23 12.14
CA ASN A 64 18.71 10.46 13.21
C ASN A 64 20.24 10.32 13.05
N LYS A 65 20.84 11.05 12.10
CA LYS A 65 22.29 11.01 11.82
C LYS A 65 22.84 9.60 11.62
N LYS A 66 22.08 8.75 10.94
CA LYS A 66 22.46 7.38 10.60
C LYS A 66 22.66 7.23 9.09
N ILE A 67 23.64 6.43 8.69
CA ILE A 67 23.87 6.05 7.30
C ILE A 67 23.28 4.66 7.10
N VAL A 68 22.34 4.55 6.15
CA VAL A 68 21.66 3.29 5.84
C VAL A 68 21.47 3.13 4.33
N ASN A 69 21.39 1.89 3.87
CA ASN A 69 21.00 1.60 2.50
C ASN A 69 19.47 1.63 2.38
N SER A 70 18.93 2.80 2.06
CA SER A 70 17.48 3.02 1.97
C SER A 70 16.81 2.17 0.89
N THR A 71 17.51 1.89 -0.22
CA THR A 71 17.00 1.02 -1.29
C THR A 71 16.86 -0.42 -0.79
N TYR A 72 17.88 -0.93 -0.14
CA TYR A 72 17.86 -2.28 0.45
C TYR A 72 16.74 -2.40 1.50
N LEU A 73 16.63 -1.46 2.42
CA LEU A 73 15.59 -1.43 3.45
C LEU A 73 14.18 -1.38 2.86
N ARG A 74 13.98 -0.56 1.83
CA ARG A 74 12.70 -0.50 1.14
C ARG A 74 12.36 -1.84 0.46
N ASN A 75 13.34 -2.48 -0.17
CA ASN A 75 13.15 -3.78 -0.81
C ASN A 75 12.85 -4.88 0.22
N LEU A 76 13.57 -4.89 1.32
CA LEU A 76 13.34 -5.82 2.44
C LEU A 76 11.93 -5.65 3.02
N LYS A 77 11.52 -4.41 3.28
CA LYS A 77 10.16 -4.08 3.73
C LYS A 77 9.10 -4.55 2.73
N THR A 78 9.33 -4.34 1.43
CA THR A 78 8.39 -4.78 0.38
C THR A 78 8.24 -6.30 0.35
N LYS A 79 9.35 -7.04 0.48
CA LYS A 79 9.32 -8.50 0.60
C LYS A 79 8.52 -8.97 1.81
N ILE A 80 8.74 -8.35 2.96
CA ILE A 80 8.01 -8.66 4.20
C ILE A 80 6.51 -8.40 4.02
N PHE A 81 6.16 -7.24 3.48
CA PHE A 81 4.78 -6.85 3.21
C PHE A 81 4.09 -7.82 2.25
N ASN A 82 4.74 -8.15 1.13
CA ASN A 82 4.17 -9.09 0.15
C ASN A 82 4.01 -10.50 0.71
N ASN A 83 4.93 -10.97 1.55
CA ASN A 83 4.79 -12.25 2.22
C ASN A 83 3.60 -12.26 3.20
N TYR A 84 3.35 -11.14 3.87
CA TYR A 84 2.16 -10.99 4.71
C TYR A 84 0.87 -11.07 3.86
N LEU A 85 0.83 -10.36 2.74
CA LEU A 85 -0.34 -10.36 1.85
C LEU A 85 -0.65 -11.77 1.29
N LYS A 86 0.37 -12.56 0.97
CA LYS A 86 0.18 -13.93 0.49
C LYS A 86 -0.47 -14.87 1.52
N LYS A 87 -0.25 -14.58 2.80
CA LYS A 87 -0.75 -15.40 3.91
C LYS A 87 -2.07 -14.92 4.48
N ASN A 88 -2.47 -13.68 4.19
CA ASN A 88 -3.62 -13.03 4.80
C ASN A 88 -4.46 -12.33 3.72
N GLN A 89 -5.75 -12.60 3.71
CA GLN A 89 -6.68 -11.90 2.84
C GLN A 89 -6.95 -10.49 3.37
N LEU A 90 -6.81 -9.49 2.51
CA LEU A 90 -7.15 -8.12 2.84
C LEU A 90 -8.64 -7.86 2.64
N LYS A 91 -9.24 -7.21 3.63
CA LYS A 91 -10.63 -6.75 3.54
C LYS A 91 -10.70 -5.40 2.82
N LEU A 92 -11.65 -5.29 1.92
CA LEU A 92 -11.97 -4.01 1.28
C LEU A 92 -12.51 -3.02 2.31
N ARG A 93 -12.25 -1.74 2.09
CA ARG A 93 -12.93 -0.68 2.85
C ARG A 93 -14.44 -0.76 2.65
N PRO A 94 -15.24 -0.38 3.66
CA PRO A 94 -16.69 -0.34 3.53
C PRO A 94 -17.13 0.45 2.30
N GLY A 95 -18.09 -0.09 1.54
CA GLY A 95 -18.62 0.54 0.34
C GLY A 95 -17.83 0.32 -0.95
N VAL A 96 -16.55 -0.04 -0.90
CA VAL A 96 -15.73 -0.24 -2.11
C VAL A 96 -16.29 -1.34 -3.00
N LYS A 97 -16.65 -2.48 -2.43
CA LYS A 97 -17.25 -3.59 -3.21
C LYS A 97 -18.54 -3.14 -3.91
N ASN A 98 -19.43 -2.48 -3.19
CA ASN A 98 -20.70 -1.99 -3.75
C ASN A 98 -20.48 -0.95 -4.85
N LEU A 99 -19.51 -0.05 -4.68
CA LEU A 99 -19.15 0.94 -5.67
C LEU A 99 -18.61 0.28 -6.97
N ILE A 100 -17.76 -0.72 -6.84
CA ILE A 100 -17.22 -1.47 -7.98
C ILE A 100 -18.35 -2.20 -8.72
N LEU A 101 -19.24 -2.88 -8.00
CA LEU A 101 -20.39 -3.58 -8.60
C LEU A 101 -21.34 -2.60 -9.29
N PHE A 102 -21.58 -1.44 -8.69
CA PHE A 102 -22.38 -0.36 -9.32
C PHE A 102 -21.72 0.12 -10.63
N CYS A 103 -20.42 0.39 -10.61
CA CYS A 103 -19.69 0.81 -11.81
C CYS A 103 -19.77 -0.25 -12.93
N LYS A 104 -19.65 -1.53 -12.59
CA LYS A 104 -19.81 -2.62 -13.55
C LYS A 104 -21.23 -2.65 -14.16
N LYS A 105 -22.26 -2.54 -13.31
CA LYS A 105 -23.66 -2.51 -13.75
C LYS A 105 -23.93 -1.34 -14.69
N GLU A 106 -23.43 -0.15 -14.34
CA GLU A 106 -23.64 1.08 -15.10
C GLU A 106 -22.63 1.24 -16.26
N LYS A 107 -21.77 0.26 -16.51
CA LYS A 107 -20.71 0.29 -17.56
C LYS A 107 -19.77 1.49 -17.40
N ILE A 108 -19.50 1.89 -16.16
CA ILE A 108 -18.49 2.90 -15.81
C ILE A 108 -17.11 2.21 -15.78
N LYS A 109 -16.15 2.76 -16.51
CA LYS A 109 -14.78 2.22 -16.54
C LYS A 109 -14.10 2.38 -15.19
N LEU A 110 -13.33 1.37 -14.79
CA LEU A 110 -12.56 1.38 -13.55
C LEU A 110 -11.07 1.38 -13.87
N ALA A 111 -10.31 2.22 -13.18
CA ALA A 111 -8.86 2.24 -13.28
C ALA A 111 -8.19 2.53 -11.92
N PHE A 112 -6.95 2.05 -11.77
CA PHE A 112 -6.08 2.38 -10.65
C PHE A 112 -5.04 3.39 -11.10
N VAL A 113 -4.89 4.46 -10.33
CA VAL A 113 -3.84 5.46 -10.51
C VAL A 113 -2.99 5.45 -9.25
N SER A 114 -1.82 4.82 -9.30
CA SER A 114 -0.98 4.62 -8.14
C SER A 114 0.50 4.81 -8.48
N SER A 115 1.26 5.38 -7.56
CA SER A 115 2.73 5.45 -7.61
C SER A 115 3.43 4.19 -7.11
N THR A 116 2.68 3.18 -6.66
CA THR A 116 3.25 1.92 -6.19
C THR A 116 3.65 1.01 -7.37
N SER A 117 4.50 0.04 -7.13
CA SER A 117 4.95 -0.89 -8.17
C SER A 117 3.80 -1.79 -8.66
N THR A 118 3.88 -2.20 -9.93
CA THR A 118 2.93 -3.16 -10.53
C THR A 118 2.85 -4.45 -9.72
N ASN A 119 3.96 -4.93 -9.18
CA ASN A 119 3.98 -6.12 -8.33
C ASN A 119 3.15 -5.95 -7.05
N ASN A 120 3.18 -4.78 -6.43
CA ASN A 120 2.36 -4.49 -5.25
C ASN A 120 0.87 -4.44 -5.61
N ILE A 121 0.52 -3.85 -6.74
CA ILE A 121 -0.86 -3.81 -7.24
C ILE A 121 -1.35 -5.22 -7.52
N ASN A 122 -0.60 -6.03 -8.25
CA ASN A 122 -0.96 -7.41 -8.56
C ASN A 122 -1.14 -8.23 -7.28
N CYS A 123 -0.22 -8.11 -6.33
CA CYS A 123 -0.31 -8.81 -5.06
C CYS A 123 -1.61 -8.46 -4.31
N LEU A 124 -2.00 -7.18 -4.31
CA LEU A 124 -3.25 -6.72 -3.70
C LEU A 124 -4.49 -7.20 -4.44
N LEU A 125 -4.50 -7.15 -5.77
CA LEU A 125 -5.62 -7.61 -6.58
C LEU A 125 -5.87 -9.12 -6.38
N TYR A 126 -4.83 -9.93 -6.25
CA TYR A 126 -4.95 -11.37 -6.03
C TYR A 126 -5.27 -11.76 -4.58
N THR A 127 -4.96 -10.91 -3.61
CA THR A 127 -5.18 -11.19 -2.18
C THR A 127 -6.42 -10.51 -1.61
N SER A 128 -7.03 -9.56 -2.32
CA SER A 128 -8.26 -8.88 -1.92
C SER A 128 -9.50 -9.53 -2.51
N GLU A 129 -10.67 -9.30 -1.91
CA GLU A 129 -11.98 -9.73 -2.41
C GLU A 129 -12.51 -8.84 -3.55
N LEU A 130 -11.63 -8.31 -4.41
CA LEU A 130 -12.05 -7.43 -5.50
C LEU A 130 -12.85 -8.20 -6.55
N PRO A 131 -14.08 -7.74 -6.92
CA PRO A 131 -14.91 -8.40 -7.92
C PRO A 131 -14.40 -8.23 -9.36
N THR A 132 -13.20 -7.70 -9.54
CA THR A 132 -12.55 -7.45 -10.83
C THR A 132 -11.51 -8.51 -11.21
N LYS A 133 -11.31 -9.53 -10.36
CA LYS A 133 -10.29 -10.58 -10.62
C LYS A 133 -10.46 -11.31 -11.95
N ASP A 134 -11.69 -11.43 -12.43
CA ASP A 134 -12.04 -12.16 -13.63
C ASP A 134 -12.24 -11.27 -14.86
N SER A 135 -11.85 -10.00 -14.77
CA SER A 135 -12.12 -8.98 -15.79
C SER A 135 -10.85 -8.51 -16.51
N VAL A 136 -9.90 -9.38 -16.63
CA VAL A 136 -8.68 -9.08 -17.41
C VAL A 136 -8.96 -9.21 -18.89
#